data_0919054da43731e386f9cc7318f9fabb
#
_entry.id   0919054da43731e386f9cc7318f9fabb
#
_cell.length_a   1.000
_cell.length_b   1.000
_cell.length_c   1.000
_cell.angle_alpha   90.00
_cell.angle_beta   90.00
_cell.angle_gamma   90.00
#
_symmetry.space_group_name_H-M   'P 1'
#
loop_
_entity.id
_entity.type
_entity.pdbx_description
1 polymer ?
#
loop_
_entity_poly.entity_id
_entity_poly.type
_entity_poly.pdbx_seq_one_letter_code
_entity_poly.pdbx_strand_id
1 'polypeptide(L)'
;MNPYLKFVVRKLHLSASRIAIVLSLLIIAASMACGGGSADDEGIVAEGLASPRGLAFDQDGNLLIAESGRGRLLKVTSDGDVSPIATGLPFSLKTGPEGAYQAGPSAITLLDGELFFIVGEYIGEQSARMYRITDTGYEPVTPITDGWAPLDNRFSNPYDMVNAPEVDGWIVSDPGGNSLRAVDLAGNIRDYVVFYNFAIPDQEAAVEMVPTGIARGPDGAIYVGTLTGYPYPAGEAAVWRVEDLNGDGDALDQGESEPFVTGLTTVTDITFGPDGTLYIAEFSSDTEKVLEGGDFSTNAKSMPGRVLKWNGSETTVFADNVVSPTSLLTTDSVLYITEEFAGRVTKRPITDGNR
;
A
#
# COMPACT_ATOMS: atom_id res chain seq x y z
N MET A 1 -1.18 29.40 46.93
CA MET A 1 -1.62 28.51 48.02
C MET A 1 -2.96 27.91 47.59
N ASN A 2 -2.96 26.69 47.21
CA ASN A 2 -4.21 25.94 46.96
C ASN A 2 -3.97 24.47 47.36
N PRO A 3 -4.68 23.97 48.38
CA PRO A 3 -4.52 22.60 48.83
C PRO A 3 -5.59 21.74 48.20
N TYR A 4 -5.24 20.61 47.63
CA TYR A 4 -6.06 19.40 47.47
C TYR A 4 -5.31 18.39 46.59
N LEU A 5 -4.82 17.32 47.17
CA LEU A 5 -5.23 15.96 46.86
C LEU A 5 -4.46 14.95 47.72
N LYS A 6 -5.13 14.46 48.76
CA LYS A 6 -4.72 13.23 49.45
C LYS A 6 -5.36 12.06 48.71
N PHE A 7 -4.56 11.20 48.12
CA PHE A 7 -5.03 9.88 47.68
C PHE A 7 -4.74 8.83 48.76
N VAL A 8 -5.82 8.20 49.19
CA VAL A 8 -5.85 7.09 50.15
C VAL A 8 -5.45 5.81 49.43
N VAL A 9 -4.32 5.21 49.85
CA VAL A 9 -3.93 3.85 49.43
C VAL A 9 -4.61 2.85 50.37
N ARG A 10 -5.61 2.11 49.89
CA ARG A 10 -6.14 0.93 50.58
C ARG A 10 -5.35 -0.31 50.16
N LYS A 11 -4.59 -0.84 51.11
CA LYS A 11 -3.99 -2.19 51.04
C LYS A 11 -5.11 -3.23 51.12
N LEU A 12 -5.26 -4.04 50.13
CA LEU A 12 -6.01 -5.30 50.18
C LEU A 12 -5.01 -6.45 50.28
N HIS A 13 -5.03 -7.10 51.43
CA HIS A 13 -4.42 -8.40 51.65
C HIS A 13 -5.33 -9.46 51.07
N LEU A 14 -4.83 -10.25 50.13
CA LEU A 14 -5.45 -11.48 49.68
C LEU A 14 -4.53 -12.66 50.00
N SER A 15 -5.10 -13.58 50.74
CA SER A 15 -4.46 -14.80 51.22
C SER A 15 -4.22 -15.79 50.06
N ALA A 16 -3.11 -16.50 50.17
CA ALA A 16 -2.78 -17.60 49.29
C ALA A 16 -3.71 -18.78 49.49
N SER A 17 -4.45 -19.19 48.48
CA SER A 17 -5.11 -20.50 48.42
C SER A 17 -4.64 -21.20 47.14
N ARG A 18 -4.11 -22.41 47.34
CA ARG A 18 -3.63 -23.33 46.32
C ARG A 18 -4.78 -23.73 45.40
N ILE A 19 -4.62 -23.47 44.10
CA ILE A 19 -5.44 -24.08 43.07
C ILE A 19 -4.52 -24.87 42.16
N ALA A 20 -4.81 -26.18 42.09
CA ALA A 20 -4.15 -27.12 41.24
C ALA A 20 -4.42 -26.81 39.76
N ILE A 21 -3.37 -26.71 38.98
CA ILE A 21 -3.45 -26.59 37.52
C ILE A 21 -3.69 -27.97 36.95
N VAL A 22 -4.91 -28.22 36.48
CA VAL A 22 -5.22 -29.37 35.61
C VAL A 22 -4.86 -28.96 34.19
N LEU A 23 -3.77 -29.50 33.69
CA LEU A 23 -3.31 -29.35 32.30
C LEU A 23 -4.21 -30.22 31.41
N SER A 24 -5.26 -29.64 30.82
CA SER A 24 -6.04 -30.32 29.78
C SER A 24 -5.34 -30.07 28.44
N LEU A 25 -4.56 -31.05 27.95
CA LEU A 25 -4.14 -31.11 26.56
C LEU A 25 -5.38 -31.29 25.67
N LEU A 26 -5.83 -30.25 25.03
CA LEU A 26 -6.69 -30.37 23.85
C LEU A 26 -5.80 -30.62 22.63
N ILE A 27 -5.71 -31.86 22.23
CA ILE A 27 -5.19 -32.24 20.92
C ILE A 27 -6.30 -31.89 19.91
N ILE A 28 -6.16 -30.76 19.23
CA ILE A 28 -6.97 -30.48 18.04
C ILE A 28 -6.32 -31.28 16.92
N ALA A 29 -6.93 -32.40 16.57
CA ALA A 29 -6.60 -33.12 15.35
C ALA A 29 -7.01 -32.23 14.17
N ALA A 30 -6.02 -31.58 13.54
CA ALA A 30 -6.21 -30.97 12.24
C ALA A 30 -6.45 -32.10 11.25
N SER A 31 -7.66 -32.23 10.78
CA SER A 31 -8.00 -33.06 9.62
C SER A 31 -7.26 -32.47 8.41
N MET A 32 -6.19 -33.13 7.98
CA MET A 32 -5.63 -32.91 6.66
C MET A 32 -6.68 -33.32 5.63
N ALA A 33 -7.41 -32.37 5.12
CA ALA A 33 -8.09 -32.49 3.86
C ALA A 33 -7.03 -32.20 2.77
N CYS A 34 -6.50 -33.24 2.15
CA CYS A 34 -5.86 -33.13 0.86
C CYS A 34 -6.91 -32.71 -0.15
N GLY A 35 -7.12 -31.41 -0.32
CA GLY A 35 -7.81 -30.84 -1.46
C GLY A 35 -6.76 -30.23 -2.36
N GLY A 36 -6.54 -30.81 -3.54
CA GLY A 36 -5.85 -30.11 -4.63
C GLY A 36 -6.73 -28.92 -5.00
N GLY A 37 -6.40 -27.72 -4.49
CA GLY A 37 -7.04 -26.48 -4.87
C GLY A 37 -6.68 -26.18 -6.31
N SER A 38 -7.67 -26.01 -7.17
CA SER A 38 -7.49 -25.41 -8.48
C SER A 38 -7.06 -23.94 -8.26
N ALA A 39 -6.28 -23.37 -9.18
CA ALA A 39 -5.80 -21.98 -9.13
C ALA A 39 -6.92 -20.92 -9.09
N ASP A 40 -8.18 -21.35 -9.16
CA ASP A 40 -9.38 -20.53 -9.32
C ASP A 40 -10.14 -20.24 -8.00
N ASP A 41 -9.62 -20.67 -6.84
CA ASP A 41 -10.36 -20.48 -5.59
C ASP A 41 -10.16 -19.10 -4.98
N GLU A 42 -11.27 -18.38 -4.73
CA GLU A 42 -11.27 -17.23 -3.81
C GLU A 42 -10.78 -17.67 -2.43
N GLY A 43 -9.87 -16.91 -1.82
CA GLY A 43 -9.39 -17.32 -0.52
C GLY A 43 -8.41 -16.36 0.15
N ILE A 44 -8.19 -16.63 1.43
CA ILE A 44 -7.15 -15.98 2.23
C ILE A 44 -5.81 -16.63 1.88
N VAL A 45 -4.83 -15.81 1.51
CA VAL A 45 -3.46 -16.21 1.20
C VAL A 45 -2.57 -16.11 2.42
N ALA A 46 -2.74 -15.04 3.20
CA ALA A 46 -2.06 -14.81 4.46
C ALA A 46 -2.95 -13.97 5.39
N GLU A 47 -2.92 -14.22 6.69
CA GLU A 47 -3.70 -13.48 7.68
C GLU A 47 -2.91 -13.25 8.99
N GLY A 48 -3.48 -12.44 9.91
CA GLY A 48 -2.81 -12.06 11.15
C GLY A 48 -1.64 -11.11 10.95
N LEU A 49 -1.64 -10.40 9.83
CA LEU A 49 -0.65 -9.40 9.46
C LEU A 49 -0.96 -8.05 10.13
N ALA A 50 0.07 -7.23 10.28
CA ALA A 50 -0.07 -5.85 10.78
C ALA A 50 0.19 -4.86 9.65
N SER A 51 -0.86 -4.18 9.19
CA SER A 51 -0.80 -3.25 8.06
C SER A 51 0.01 -3.81 6.87
N PRO A 52 -0.39 -4.95 6.27
CA PRO A 52 0.25 -5.41 5.04
C PRO A 52 -0.03 -4.38 3.93
N ARG A 53 0.96 -4.12 3.09
CA ARG A 53 0.88 -3.17 1.97
C ARG A 53 1.41 -3.80 0.69
N GLY A 54 2.53 -3.34 0.16
CA GLY A 54 3.05 -3.73 -1.14
C GLY A 54 3.23 -5.24 -1.33
N LEU A 55 2.95 -5.69 -2.54
CA LEU A 55 3.09 -7.06 -2.99
C LEU A 55 4.07 -7.15 -4.16
N ALA A 56 4.83 -8.24 -4.24
CA ALA A 56 5.64 -8.61 -5.39
C ALA A 56 5.75 -10.13 -5.49
N PHE A 57 6.26 -10.64 -6.62
CA PHE A 57 6.71 -12.04 -6.71
C PHE A 57 8.22 -12.11 -6.68
N ASP A 58 8.78 -13.14 -6.04
CA ASP A 58 10.19 -13.48 -6.21
C ASP A 58 10.40 -14.26 -7.53
N GLN A 59 11.67 -14.57 -7.84
CA GLN A 59 12.03 -15.30 -9.07
C GLN A 59 11.49 -16.73 -9.11
N ASP A 60 11.16 -17.30 -7.95
CA ASP A 60 10.60 -18.65 -7.81
C ASP A 60 9.04 -18.62 -7.86
N GLY A 61 8.43 -17.44 -7.99
CA GLY A 61 6.98 -17.24 -8.01
C GLY A 61 6.33 -17.24 -6.62
N ASN A 62 7.10 -17.12 -5.54
CA ASN A 62 6.53 -16.93 -4.21
C ASN A 62 6.04 -15.49 -4.04
N LEU A 63 4.93 -15.33 -3.32
CA LEU A 63 4.40 -14.01 -3.02
C LEU A 63 5.21 -13.34 -1.91
N LEU A 64 5.66 -12.13 -2.15
CA LEU A 64 6.31 -11.27 -1.17
C LEU A 64 5.33 -10.23 -0.66
N ILE A 65 5.39 -9.94 0.65
CA ILE A 65 4.49 -8.99 1.32
C ILE A 65 5.32 -8.02 2.16
N ALA A 66 5.14 -6.72 1.94
CA ALA A 66 5.64 -5.68 2.84
C ALA A 66 4.67 -5.53 4.03
N GLU A 67 5.11 -5.90 5.23
CA GLU A 67 4.31 -5.76 6.47
C GLU A 67 4.76 -4.54 7.24
N SER A 68 4.12 -3.41 6.98
CA SER A 68 4.48 -2.10 7.53
C SER A 68 4.45 -2.08 9.04
N GLY A 69 3.41 -2.63 9.65
CA GLY A 69 3.17 -2.51 11.08
C GLY A 69 4.08 -3.33 11.98
N ARG A 70 4.95 -4.18 11.40
CA ARG A 70 5.96 -4.93 12.13
C ARG A 70 7.37 -4.76 11.56
N GLY A 71 7.55 -3.90 10.58
CA GLY A 71 8.84 -3.63 9.94
C GLY A 71 9.50 -4.90 9.42
N ARG A 72 8.81 -5.63 8.55
CA ARG A 72 9.34 -6.87 7.97
C ARG A 72 8.83 -7.13 6.56
N LEU A 73 9.58 -7.94 5.82
CA LEU A 73 9.14 -8.51 4.56
C LEU A 73 8.88 -10.00 4.76
N LEU A 74 7.79 -10.48 4.22
CA LEU A 74 7.35 -11.87 4.30
C LEU A 74 7.38 -12.51 2.93
N LYS A 75 7.55 -13.84 2.93
CA LYS A 75 7.37 -14.70 1.76
C LYS A 75 6.27 -15.70 2.05
N VAL A 76 5.38 -15.88 1.08
CA VAL A 76 4.36 -16.94 1.06
C VAL A 76 4.69 -17.88 -0.09
N THR A 77 4.94 -19.15 0.22
CA THR A 77 5.24 -20.17 -0.78
C THR A 77 3.96 -20.68 -1.45
N SER A 78 4.10 -21.43 -2.55
CA SER A 78 2.98 -22.11 -3.21
C SER A 78 2.20 -23.04 -2.30
N ASP A 79 2.84 -23.59 -1.27
CA ASP A 79 2.21 -24.47 -0.26
C ASP A 79 1.46 -23.68 0.83
N GLY A 80 1.54 -22.34 0.80
CA GLY A 80 0.90 -21.44 1.75
C GLY A 80 1.72 -21.17 3.02
N ASP A 81 2.97 -21.62 3.08
CA ASP A 81 3.84 -21.33 4.21
C ASP A 81 4.28 -19.87 4.23
N VAL A 82 4.03 -19.18 5.34
CA VAL A 82 4.39 -17.77 5.55
C VAL A 82 5.62 -17.68 6.42
N SER A 83 6.68 -17.04 5.92
CA SER A 83 7.95 -16.86 6.64
C SER A 83 8.56 -15.48 6.41
N PRO A 84 9.25 -14.89 7.40
CA PRO A 84 9.96 -13.63 7.21
C PRO A 84 11.24 -13.86 6.38
N ILE A 85 11.47 -12.96 5.40
CA ILE A 85 12.73 -12.87 4.64
C ILE A 85 13.60 -11.71 5.13
N ALA A 86 13.00 -10.68 5.75
CA ALA A 86 13.72 -9.60 6.43
C ALA A 86 12.91 -9.12 7.63
N THR A 87 13.59 -8.76 8.72
CA THR A 87 12.99 -8.26 9.96
C THR A 87 13.82 -7.10 10.53
N GLY A 88 13.22 -6.33 11.45
CA GLY A 88 13.90 -5.17 12.04
C GLY A 88 14.05 -4.01 11.06
N LEU A 89 13.22 -3.98 10.02
CA LEU A 89 13.15 -2.88 9.07
C LEU A 89 12.54 -1.64 9.75
N PRO A 90 12.83 -0.44 9.25
CA PRO A 90 12.28 0.78 9.82
C PRO A 90 10.75 0.75 9.84
N PHE A 91 10.15 1.00 11.00
CA PHE A 91 8.71 1.17 11.16
C PHE A 91 8.37 1.98 12.41
N SER A 92 7.21 2.61 12.45
CA SER A 92 6.68 3.29 13.62
C SER A 92 5.16 3.24 13.69
N LEU A 93 4.63 3.47 14.89
CA LEU A 93 3.23 3.75 15.11
C LEU A 93 3.06 5.26 15.19
N LYS A 94 2.33 5.85 14.26
CA LYS A 94 1.91 7.26 14.30
C LYS A 94 0.57 7.38 15.00
N THR A 95 0.44 8.41 15.81
CA THR A 95 -0.83 8.79 16.43
C THR A 95 -1.11 10.25 16.11
N GLY A 96 -2.27 10.53 15.56
CA GLY A 96 -2.68 11.88 15.18
C GLY A 96 -4.18 12.10 15.41
N PRO A 97 -4.71 13.25 15.01
CA PRO A 97 -6.14 13.54 15.09
C PRO A 97 -7.02 12.53 14.35
N GLU A 98 -6.46 11.88 13.33
CA GLU A 98 -7.14 10.90 12.46
C GLU A 98 -7.00 9.45 12.97
N GLY A 99 -6.48 9.26 14.19
CA GLY A 99 -6.27 7.95 14.79
C GLY A 99 -4.82 7.49 14.75
N ALA A 100 -4.62 6.19 14.99
CA ALA A 100 -3.31 5.55 14.96
C ALA A 100 -3.13 4.76 13.67
N TYR A 101 -2.05 5.00 12.97
CA TYR A 101 -1.65 4.20 11.81
C TYR A 101 -0.19 3.78 11.87
N GLN A 102 0.14 2.73 11.14
CA GLN A 102 1.47 2.14 11.14
C GLN A 102 2.20 2.55 9.86
N ALA A 103 3.39 3.11 10.00
CA ALA A 103 4.27 3.47 8.90
C ALA A 103 5.49 2.55 8.91
N GLY A 104 5.88 2.05 7.74
CA GLY A 104 6.98 1.10 7.59
C GLY A 104 7.19 0.77 6.12
N PRO A 105 7.68 -0.42 5.77
CA PRO A 105 7.78 -0.86 4.39
C PRO A 105 6.43 -0.75 3.67
N SER A 106 6.34 0.08 2.62
CA SER A 106 5.11 0.36 1.88
C SER A 106 5.04 -0.35 0.54
N ALA A 107 6.17 -0.50 -0.15
CA ALA A 107 6.28 -1.25 -1.38
C ALA A 107 7.54 -2.10 -1.41
N ILE A 108 7.53 -3.10 -2.28
CA ILE A 108 8.62 -4.05 -2.47
C ILE A 108 8.71 -4.38 -3.97
N THR A 109 9.92 -4.48 -4.51
CA THR A 109 10.17 -4.88 -5.88
C THR A 109 11.47 -5.66 -6.02
N LEU A 110 11.60 -6.40 -7.12
CA LEU A 110 12.85 -7.04 -7.53
C LEU A 110 13.39 -6.34 -8.78
N LEU A 111 14.70 -6.13 -8.78
CA LEU A 111 15.45 -5.72 -9.97
C LEU A 111 16.72 -6.57 -10.02
N ASP A 112 16.94 -7.26 -11.14
CA ASP A 112 18.09 -8.16 -11.36
C ASP A 112 18.32 -9.21 -10.26
N GLY A 113 17.24 -9.65 -9.58
CA GLY A 113 17.28 -10.62 -8.49
C GLY A 113 17.57 -10.02 -7.12
N GLU A 114 17.89 -8.75 -7.04
CA GLU A 114 18.02 -8.01 -5.79
C GLU A 114 16.66 -7.45 -5.35
N LEU A 115 16.46 -7.38 -4.05
CA LEU A 115 15.21 -7.00 -3.41
C LEU A 115 15.32 -5.57 -2.88
N PHE A 116 14.40 -4.72 -3.32
CA PHE A 116 14.30 -3.34 -2.89
C PHE A 116 12.96 -3.08 -2.22
N PHE A 117 12.94 -2.17 -1.25
CA PHE A 117 11.72 -1.71 -0.61
C PHE A 117 11.80 -0.22 -0.31
N ILE A 118 10.65 0.41 -0.21
CA ILE A 118 10.54 1.79 0.27
C ILE A 118 9.86 1.83 1.62
N VAL A 119 10.25 2.81 2.43
CA VAL A 119 9.60 3.14 3.69
C VAL A 119 8.89 4.47 3.51
N GLY A 120 7.59 4.47 3.76
CA GLY A 120 6.76 5.66 3.66
C GLY A 120 7.06 6.70 4.73
N GLU A 121 6.10 7.57 4.96
CA GLU A 121 6.21 8.69 5.85
C GLU A 121 6.62 8.27 7.27
N TYR A 122 7.63 8.93 7.77
CA TYR A 122 7.89 9.32 9.13
C TYR A 122 8.35 8.29 10.16
N ILE A 123 9.65 8.02 10.12
CA ILE A 123 10.38 7.39 11.24
C ILE A 123 11.72 8.11 11.47
N GLY A 124 11.73 9.44 11.42
CA GLY A 124 12.97 10.22 11.52
C GLY A 124 13.86 10.02 10.29
N GLU A 125 15.15 9.86 10.47
CA GLU A 125 16.13 9.76 9.38
C GLU A 125 15.98 8.52 8.48
N GLN A 126 15.16 7.55 8.89
CA GLN A 126 14.92 6.31 8.16
C GLN A 126 13.65 6.35 7.31
N SER A 127 12.85 7.42 7.41
CA SER A 127 11.62 7.58 6.65
C SER A 127 11.87 8.09 5.23
N ALA A 128 10.84 7.99 4.39
CA ALA A 128 10.83 8.49 3.04
C ALA A 128 12.11 8.10 2.26
N ARG A 129 12.42 6.81 2.28
CA ARG A 129 13.69 6.30 1.77
C ARG A 129 13.52 4.96 1.08
N MET A 130 14.33 4.75 0.04
CA MET A 130 14.52 3.46 -0.60
C MET A 130 15.67 2.70 0.06
N TYR A 131 15.50 1.39 0.16
CA TYR A 131 16.45 0.45 0.73
C TYR A 131 16.64 -0.76 -0.17
N ARG A 132 17.82 -1.39 -0.07
CA ARG A 132 18.13 -2.69 -0.65
C ARG A 132 18.30 -3.74 0.44
N ILE A 133 17.77 -4.94 0.23
CA ILE A 133 18.03 -6.09 1.10
C ILE A 133 19.41 -6.67 0.75
N THR A 134 20.18 -7.03 1.79
CA THR A 134 21.51 -7.66 1.69
C THR A 134 21.53 -8.96 2.48
N ASP A 135 22.57 -9.76 2.31
CA ASP A 135 22.75 -11.01 3.07
C ASP A 135 22.80 -10.81 4.59
N THR A 136 23.16 -9.61 5.04
CA THR A 136 23.33 -9.31 6.48
C THR A 136 22.27 -8.35 7.04
N GLY A 137 21.28 -7.94 6.23
CA GLY A 137 20.23 -7.02 6.63
C GLY A 137 19.74 -6.16 5.49
N TYR A 138 19.83 -4.85 5.64
CA TYR A 138 19.43 -3.89 4.61
C TYR A 138 20.35 -2.65 4.61
N GLU A 139 20.43 -1.98 3.49
CA GLU A 139 21.19 -0.74 3.34
C GLU A 139 20.39 0.33 2.61
N PRO A 140 20.58 1.63 2.92
CA PRO A 140 19.90 2.71 2.24
C PRO A 140 20.42 2.87 0.81
N VAL A 141 19.51 3.07 -0.13
CA VAL A 141 19.81 3.47 -1.51
C VAL A 141 19.81 4.99 -1.59
N THR A 142 18.67 5.62 -1.34
CA THR A 142 18.52 7.08 -1.41
C THR A 142 17.33 7.56 -0.57
N PRO A 143 17.38 8.79 0.01
CA PRO A 143 16.18 9.46 0.51
C PRO A 143 15.34 9.97 -0.67
N ILE A 144 14.03 9.73 -0.64
CA ILE A 144 13.12 10.15 -1.73
C ILE A 144 12.95 11.68 -1.79
N THR A 145 13.31 12.39 -0.73
CA THR A 145 13.32 13.87 -0.66
C THR A 145 14.50 14.55 -1.35
N ASP A 146 15.53 13.81 -1.74
CA ASP A 146 16.72 14.40 -2.37
C ASP A 146 16.36 15.06 -3.73
N GLY A 147 17.08 16.12 -4.04
CA GLY A 147 16.86 16.90 -5.27
C GLY A 147 15.76 17.95 -5.19
N TRP A 148 15.01 18.05 -4.10
CA TRP A 148 14.09 19.18 -3.89
C TRP A 148 14.83 20.45 -3.51
N ALA A 149 14.33 21.60 -3.96
CA ALA A 149 14.91 22.88 -3.60
C ALA A 149 14.84 23.11 -2.09
N PRO A 150 15.86 23.74 -1.47
CA PRO A 150 15.91 23.96 -0.02
C PRO A 150 14.73 24.75 0.58
N LEU A 151 14.01 25.50 -0.24
CA LEU A 151 12.81 26.28 0.18
C LEU A 151 11.50 25.55 -0.15
N ASP A 152 11.59 24.35 -0.67
CA ASP A 152 10.42 23.53 -0.94
C ASP A 152 9.92 22.93 0.38
N ASN A 153 8.68 23.23 0.76
CA ASN A 153 8.05 22.74 1.98
C ASN A 153 7.37 21.38 1.79
N ARG A 154 7.56 20.73 0.65
CA ARG A 154 7.05 19.39 0.41
C ARG A 154 7.63 18.43 1.45
N PHE A 155 6.82 17.53 1.94
CA PHE A 155 7.29 16.36 2.69
C PHE A 155 7.11 15.11 1.83
N SER A 156 7.85 14.06 2.10
CA SER A 156 7.81 12.84 1.32
C SER A 156 7.10 11.72 2.09
N ASN A 157 6.25 11.00 1.39
CA ASN A 157 5.59 9.80 1.88
C ASN A 157 5.51 8.75 0.76
N PRO A 158 6.67 8.22 0.28
CA PRO A 158 6.67 7.29 -0.84
C PRO A 158 5.77 6.08 -0.55
N TYR A 159 4.93 5.76 -1.53
CA TYR A 159 3.86 4.79 -1.36
C TYR A 159 4.12 3.51 -2.14
N ASP A 160 4.42 3.63 -3.44
CA ASP A 160 4.61 2.51 -4.34
C ASP A 160 5.73 2.78 -5.36
N MET A 161 6.19 1.74 -6.08
CA MET A 161 7.25 1.86 -7.05
C MET A 161 7.16 0.80 -8.15
N VAL A 162 7.61 1.19 -9.33
CA VAL A 162 7.71 0.30 -10.50
C VAL A 162 9.11 0.37 -11.13
N ASN A 163 9.59 -0.77 -11.63
CA ASN A 163 10.83 -0.80 -12.41
C ASN A 163 10.70 0.05 -13.69
N ALA A 164 11.66 0.90 -13.94
CA ALA A 164 11.66 1.88 -15.02
C ALA A 164 13.01 1.92 -15.75
N PRO A 165 13.17 1.05 -16.78
CA PRO A 165 14.41 0.99 -17.56
C PRO A 165 14.77 2.32 -18.25
N GLU A 166 13.76 3.15 -18.56
CA GLU A 166 13.93 4.48 -19.17
C GLU A 166 14.69 5.48 -18.29
N VAL A 167 14.71 5.26 -16.98
CA VAL A 167 15.46 6.05 -16.01
C VAL A 167 16.60 5.25 -15.36
N ASP A 168 16.88 4.05 -15.88
CA ASP A 168 17.88 3.11 -15.34
C ASP A 168 17.63 2.79 -13.86
N GLY A 169 16.37 2.50 -13.48
CA GLY A 169 16.01 2.25 -12.09
C GLY A 169 14.51 2.14 -11.84
N TRP A 170 13.93 3.09 -11.14
CA TRP A 170 12.53 3.06 -10.67
C TRP A 170 11.83 4.40 -10.84
N ILE A 171 10.52 4.33 -11.02
CA ILE A 171 9.60 5.44 -10.74
C ILE A 171 8.87 5.13 -9.43
N VAL A 172 8.92 6.08 -8.50
CA VAL A 172 8.33 5.99 -7.15
C VAL A 172 7.20 7.01 -7.04
N SER A 173 6.02 6.59 -6.63
CA SER A 173 4.94 7.51 -6.28
C SER A 173 5.17 8.12 -4.90
N ASP A 174 5.06 9.43 -4.80
CA ASP A 174 5.25 10.19 -3.56
C ASP A 174 4.03 11.06 -3.26
N PRO A 175 3.01 10.50 -2.56
CA PRO A 175 1.84 11.24 -2.08
C PRO A 175 2.18 12.53 -1.35
N GLY A 176 3.18 12.50 -0.47
CA GLY A 176 3.58 13.66 0.31
C GLY A 176 4.19 14.78 -0.53
N GLY A 177 4.91 14.41 -1.59
CA GLY A 177 5.46 15.35 -2.58
C GLY A 177 4.50 15.72 -3.69
N ASN A 178 3.33 15.09 -3.74
CA ASN A 178 2.35 15.20 -4.83
C ASN A 178 2.99 14.97 -6.22
N SER A 179 3.88 13.97 -6.31
CA SER A 179 4.75 13.75 -7.47
C SER A 179 5.06 12.27 -7.72
N LEU A 180 5.56 11.97 -8.91
CA LEU A 180 6.35 10.77 -9.17
C LEU A 180 7.82 11.14 -9.17
N ARG A 181 8.66 10.26 -8.61
CA ARG A 181 10.11 10.46 -8.50
C ARG A 181 10.85 9.41 -9.32
N ALA A 182 11.74 9.84 -10.20
CA ALA A 182 12.68 8.94 -10.85
C ALA A 182 13.87 8.71 -9.94
N VAL A 183 14.23 7.44 -9.71
CA VAL A 183 15.40 7.01 -8.92
C VAL A 183 16.23 6.09 -9.78
N ASP A 184 17.49 6.45 -10.07
CA ASP A 184 18.39 5.59 -10.82
C ASP A 184 19.17 4.60 -9.92
N LEU A 185 19.86 3.63 -10.53
CA LEU A 185 20.67 2.63 -9.82
C LEU A 185 21.83 3.23 -8.99
N ALA A 186 22.27 4.43 -9.31
CA ALA A 186 23.28 5.15 -8.55
C ALA A 186 22.70 5.90 -7.34
N GLY A 187 21.37 5.90 -7.18
CA GLY A 187 20.67 6.61 -6.13
C GLY A 187 20.43 8.09 -6.41
N ASN A 188 20.66 8.56 -7.65
CA ASN A 188 20.26 9.91 -8.03
C ASN A 188 18.75 9.97 -8.16
N ILE A 189 18.16 11.08 -7.73
CA ILE A 189 16.72 11.27 -7.72
C ILE A 189 16.33 12.61 -8.34
N ARG A 190 15.21 12.63 -9.08
CA ARG A 190 14.58 13.83 -9.64
C ARG A 190 13.07 13.70 -9.69
N ASP A 191 12.38 14.82 -9.87
CA ASP A 191 10.95 14.78 -10.21
C ASP A 191 10.80 14.14 -11.60
N TYR A 192 9.85 13.23 -11.73
CA TYR A 192 9.45 12.63 -13.00
C TYR A 192 8.16 13.27 -13.51
N VAL A 193 7.17 13.46 -12.62
CA VAL A 193 6.00 14.30 -12.84
C VAL A 193 5.60 14.98 -11.54
N VAL A 194 5.04 16.19 -11.61
CA VAL A 194 4.48 16.92 -10.47
C VAL A 194 3.00 17.17 -10.73
N PHE A 195 2.15 16.72 -9.82
CA PHE A 195 0.72 16.94 -9.87
C PHE A 195 0.36 18.25 -9.18
N TYR A 196 -0.51 19.01 -9.78
CA TYR A 196 -0.98 20.28 -9.22
C TYR A 196 -2.31 20.09 -8.49
N ASN A 197 -2.46 20.82 -7.39
CA ASN A 197 -3.71 20.86 -6.66
C ASN A 197 -4.85 21.38 -7.55
N PHE A 198 -6.05 20.86 -7.36
CA PHE A 198 -7.22 21.24 -8.13
C PHE A 198 -8.31 21.88 -7.24
N ALA A 199 -9.09 22.77 -7.81
CA ALA A 199 -10.19 23.44 -7.13
C ALA A 199 -11.46 22.62 -7.27
N ILE A 200 -12.19 22.47 -6.16
CA ILE A 200 -13.54 21.91 -6.15
C ILE A 200 -14.52 23.07 -5.97
N PRO A 201 -15.61 23.14 -6.76
CA PRO A 201 -16.64 24.14 -6.54
C PRO A 201 -17.12 24.17 -5.09
N ASP A 202 -17.31 25.37 -4.56
CA ASP A 202 -17.81 25.61 -3.18
C ASP A 202 -16.84 25.20 -2.04
N GLN A 203 -15.58 24.87 -2.33
CA GLN A 203 -14.53 24.68 -1.35
C GLN A 203 -13.50 25.81 -1.39
N GLU A 204 -13.07 26.30 -0.21
CA GLU A 204 -12.09 27.40 -0.12
C GLU A 204 -10.66 26.95 -0.44
N ALA A 205 -10.32 25.68 -0.11
CA ALA A 205 -8.99 25.14 -0.31
C ALA A 205 -8.95 24.23 -1.55
N ALA A 206 -7.85 24.32 -2.30
CA ALA A 206 -7.56 23.38 -3.35
C ALA A 206 -7.17 22.01 -2.76
N VAL A 207 -7.55 20.94 -3.44
CA VAL A 207 -7.32 19.55 -3.03
C VAL A 207 -6.09 19.02 -3.73
N GLU A 208 -5.26 18.29 -3.01
CA GLU A 208 -4.08 17.60 -3.56
C GLU A 208 -4.48 16.36 -4.36
N MET A 209 -3.71 16.01 -5.37
CA MET A 209 -3.95 14.81 -6.17
C MET A 209 -3.61 13.52 -5.42
N VAL A 210 -2.54 13.53 -4.63
CA VAL A 210 -2.07 12.41 -3.79
C VAL A 210 -1.87 11.14 -4.62
N PRO A 211 -0.82 11.06 -5.48
CA PRO A 211 -0.52 9.86 -6.28
C PRO A 211 -0.18 8.67 -5.38
N THR A 212 -0.74 7.50 -5.68
CA THR A 212 -0.63 6.28 -4.87
C THR A 212 -0.05 5.11 -5.68
N GLY A 213 -0.83 4.05 -5.91
CA GLY A 213 -0.38 2.88 -6.64
C GLY A 213 0.03 3.19 -8.07
N ILE A 214 1.11 2.56 -8.53
CA ILE A 214 1.73 2.80 -9.82
C ILE A 214 1.95 1.48 -10.58
N ALA A 215 1.64 1.46 -11.85
CA ALA A 215 1.82 0.29 -12.70
C ALA A 215 2.34 0.66 -14.10
N ARG A 216 3.05 -0.25 -14.73
CA ARG A 216 3.38 -0.14 -16.15
C ARG A 216 2.24 -0.74 -16.98
N GLY A 217 1.72 0.04 -17.92
CA GLY A 217 0.69 -0.40 -18.84
C GLY A 217 1.19 -1.32 -19.95
N PRO A 218 0.27 -1.99 -20.64
CA PRO A 218 0.62 -2.86 -21.78
C PRO A 218 1.21 -2.08 -22.98
N ASP A 219 1.00 -0.77 -23.03
CA ASP A 219 1.58 0.15 -24.02
C ASP A 219 2.98 0.65 -23.62
N GLY A 220 3.47 0.29 -22.43
CA GLY A 220 4.77 0.69 -21.89
C GLY A 220 4.74 1.99 -21.08
N ALA A 221 3.66 2.77 -21.10
CA ALA A 221 3.53 3.97 -20.30
C ALA A 221 3.37 3.64 -18.81
N ILE A 222 3.62 4.62 -17.96
CA ILE A 222 3.36 4.56 -16.53
C ILE A 222 1.91 4.99 -16.27
N TYR A 223 1.23 4.26 -15.40
CA TYR A 223 -0.09 4.59 -14.90
C TYR A 223 -0.03 4.78 -13.39
N VAL A 224 -0.73 5.78 -12.86
CA VAL A 224 -0.75 6.07 -11.42
C VAL A 224 -2.16 6.43 -10.97
N GLY A 225 -2.59 5.79 -9.88
CA GLY A 225 -3.83 6.15 -9.19
C GLY A 225 -3.67 7.36 -8.30
N THR A 226 -4.74 8.11 -8.05
CA THR A 226 -4.76 9.22 -7.09
C THR A 226 -5.79 8.97 -6.00
N LEU A 227 -5.37 9.14 -4.73
CA LEU A 227 -6.27 9.03 -3.57
C LEU A 227 -7.14 10.28 -3.42
N THR A 228 -6.61 11.43 -3.79
CA THR A 228 -6.99 12.80 -3.43
C THR A 228 -6.73 13.16 -1.96
N GLY A 229 -6.53 14.45 -1.69
CA GLY A 229 -6.38 14.96 -0.33
C GLY A 229 -7.72 15.13 0.39
N TYR A 230 -7.64 15.41 1.70
CA TYR A 230 -8.84 15.75 2.49
C TYR A 230 -9.67 16.87 1.81
N PRO A 231 -10.98 16.77 1.74
CA PRO A 231 -11.89 15.83 2.41
C PRO A 231 -12.18 14.54 1.62
N TYR A 232 -11.31 14.11 0.72
CA TYR A 232 -11.46 12.91 -0.11
C TYR A 232 -12.71 12.95 -0.98
N PRO A 233 -12.85 13.94 -1.86
CA PRO A 233 -14.08 14.19 -2.58
C PRO A 233 -14.43 13.02 -3.51
N ALA A 234 -15.63 12.49 -3.35
CA ALA A 234 -16.10 11.37 -4.14
C ALA A 234 -16.17 11.72 -5.64
N GLY A 235 -15.64 10.82 -6.48
CA GLY A 235 -15.65 11.01 -7.94
C GLY A 235 -14.52 11.88 -8.49
N GLU A 236 -13.64 12.41 -7.64
CA GLU A 236 -12.54 13.30 -8.07
C GLU A 236 -11.18 12.57 -8.16
N ALA A 237 -11.11 11.32 -7.70
CA ALA A 237 -9.95 10.48 -7.92
C ALA A 237 -9.88 9.97 -9.36
N ALA A 238 -8.68 9.69 -9.85
CA ALA A 238 -8.44 9.27 -11.21
C ALA A 238 -7.26 8.29 -11.31
N VAL A 239 -7.17 7.59 -12.44
CA VAL A 239 -5.93 7.00 -12.92
C VAL A 239 -5.38 7.93 -14.01
N TRP A 240 -4.11 8.28 -13.91
CA TRP A 240 -3.38 9.09 -14.87
C TRP A 240 -2.46 8.22 -15.71
N ARG A 241 -2.35 8.52 -16.99
CA ARG A 241 -1.33 7.97 -17.89
C ARG A 241 -0.20 8.98 -17.99
N VAL A 242 1.04 8.52 -17.83
CA VAL A 242 2.25 9.33 -17.79
C VAL A 242 3.29 8.70 -18.72
N GLU A 243 3.83 9.48 -19.65
CA GLU A 243 4.81 9.00 -20.63
C GLU A 243 5.74 10.16 -21.00
N ASP A 244 7.05 9.92 -20.94
CA ASP A 244 8.07 10.82 -21.51
C ASP A 244 8.00 10.72 -23.04
N LEU A 245 7.36 11.69 -23.69
CA LEU A 245 7.10 11.70 -25.13
C LEU A 245 8.28 12.27 -25.92
N ASN A 246 9.11 13.10 -25.30
CA ASN A 246 10.20 13.80 -25.96
C ASN A 246 11.58 13.13 -25.72
N GLY A 247 11.67 12.20 -24.73
CA GLY A 247 12.87 11.43 -24.41
C GLY A 247 13.91 12.20 -23.61
N ASP A 248 13.49 13.22 -22.84
CA ASP A 248 14.40 14.01 -22.00
C ASP A 248 14.59 13.44 -20.58
N GLY A 249 13.84 12.37 -20.26
CA GLY A 249 14.00 11.56 -19.07
C GLY A 249 13.03 11.94 -17.95
N ASP A 250 12.03 12.80 -18.21
CA ASP A 250 10.94 13.07 -17.30
C ASP A 250 9.60 13.21 -18.05
N ALA A 251 8.53 13.51 -17.37
CA ALA A 251 7.20 13.72 -17.94
C ALA A 251 6.58 15.01 -17.38
N LEU A 252 7.38 16.07 -17.38
CA LEU A 252 7.00 17.40 -16.88
C LEU A 252 6.40 18.30 -17.98
N ASP A 253 6.55 17.90 -19.23
CA ASP A 253 6.07 18.69 -20.36
C ASP A 253 4.56 18.52 -20.61
N GLN A 254 4.00 19.49 -21.31
CA GLN A 254 2.58 19.50 -21.62
C GLN A 254 2.19 18.31 -22.50
N GLY A 255 1.23 17.51 -22.03
CA GLY A 255 0.69 16.33 -22.73
C GLY A 255 1.37 15.01 -22.36
N GLU A 256 2.37 15.03 -21.49
CA GLU A 256 3.05 13.83 -21.00
C GLU A 256 2.38 13.19 -19.78
N SER A 257 1.45 13.90 -19.17
CA SER A 257 0.57 13.37 -18.12
C SER A 257 -0.88 13.78 -18.40
N GLU A 258 -1.77 12.78 -18.47
CA GLU A 258 -3.19 13.01 -18.75
C GLU A 258 -4.09 12.07 -17.96
N PRO A 259 -5.32 12.50 -17.58
CA PRO A 259 -6.28 11.60 -16.94
C PRO A 259 -6.71 10.50 -17.91
N PHE A 260 -6.65 9.26 -17.45
CA PHE A 260 -6.99 8.06 -18.23
C PHE A 260 -8.36 7.48 -17.82
N VAL A 261 -8.58 7.26 -16.50
CA VAL A 261 -9.88 6.87 -15.95
C VAL A 261 -10.25 7.87 -14.88
N THR A 262 -11.43 8.47 -14.98
CA THR A 262 -11.93 9.48 -14.05
C THR A 262 -13.21 9.05 -13.34
N GLY A 263 -13.67 9.83 -12.37
CA GLY A 263 -14.90 9.52 -11.63
C GLY A 263 -14.69 8.47 -10.55
N LEU A 264 -13.46 8.24 -10.11
CA LEU A 264 -13.08 7.31 -9.08
C LEU A 264 -13.08 7.95 -7.69
N THR A 265 -12.94 7.13 -6.66
CA THR A 265 -12.93 7.61 -5.26
C THR A 265 -11.81 6.90 -4.51
N THR A 266 -10.91 7.67 -3.86
CA THR A 266 -9.85 7.16 -2.99
C THR A 266 -9.06 5.97 -3.59
N VAL A 267 -8.51 6.15 -4.80
CA VAL A 267 -7.69 5.10 -5.42
C VAL A 267 -6.42 4.89 -4.62
N THR A 268 -6.14 3.65 -4.22
CA THR A 268 -4.95 3.27 -3.45
C THR A 268 -3.98 2.47 -4.28
N ASP A 269 -4.46 1.63 -5.20
CA ASP A 269 -3.56 0.88 -6.07
C ASP A 269 -4.22 0.53 -7.40
N ILE A 270 -3.36 0.22 -8.37
CA ILE A 270 -3.75 -0.20 -9.72
C ILE A 270 -2.83 -1.30 -10.23
N THR A 271 -3.36 -2.20 -11.04
CA THR A 271 -2.54 -3.20 -11.74
C THR A 271 -3.20 -3.62 -13.05
N PHE A 272 -2.41 -4.06 -14.02
CA PHE A 272 -2.94 -4.60 -15.28
C PHE A 272 -2.97 -6.12 -15.25
N GLY A 273 -4.07 -6.68 -15.69
CA GLY A 273 -4.17 -8.10 -15.99
C GLY A 273 -3.46 -8.46 -17.32
N PRO A 274 -3.27 -9.75 -17.58
CA PRO A 274 -2.56 -10.22 -18.77
C PRO A 274 -3.28 -9.89 -20.10
N ASP A 275 -4.57 -9.64 -20.02
CA ASP A 275 -5.42 -9.22 -21.15
C ASP A 275 -5.48 -7.69 -21.36
N GLY A 276 -4.76 -6.94 -20.53
CA GLY A 276 -4.76 -5.47 -20.53
C GLY A 276 -5.90 -4.85 -19.74
N THR A 277 -6.75 -5.62 -19.07
CA THR A 277 -7.75 -5.12 -18.13
C THR A 277 -7.05 -4.40 -16.97
N LEU A 278 -7.44 -3.15 -16.68
CA LEU A 278 -6.94 -2.41 -15.54
C LEU A 278 -7.82 -2.70 -14.31
N TYR A 279 -7.20 -3.18 -13.22
CA TYR A 279 -7.81 -3.33 -11.92
C TYR A 279 -7.44 -2.13 -11.05
N ILE A 280 -8.44 -1.59 -10.32
CA ILE A 280 -8.32 -0.36 -9.54
C ILE A 280 -8.86 -0.62 -8.14
N ALA A 281 -8.04 -0.45 -7.12
CA ALA A 281 -8.45 -0.52 -5.72
C ALA A 281 -8.96 0.84 -5.26
N GLU A 282 -10.18 0.89 -4.77
CA GLU A 282 -10.73 2.03 -4.03
C GLU A 282 -10.78 1.68 -2.54
N PHE A 283 -10.05 2.46 -1.74
CA PHE A 283 -9.97 2.27 -0.29
C PHE A 283 -11.34 2.31 0.38
N SER A 284 -12.16 3.26 -0.04
CA SER A 284 -13.57 3.37 0.32
C SER A 284 -14.34 4.01 -0.82
N SER A 285 -15.53 3.49 -1.08
CA SER A 285 -16.50 4.14 -1.98
C SER A 285 -17.43 5.13 -1.25
N ASP A 286 -17.32 5.21 0.09
CA ASP A 286 -18.14 6.05 0.95
C ASP A 286 -17.25 6.88 1.89
N THR A 287 -16.80 8.02 1.38
CA THR A 287 -15.89 8.91 2.11
C THR A 287 -16.56 9.67 3.24
N GLU A 288 -17.87 9.85 3.23
CA GLU A 288 -18.61 10.47 4.34
C GLU A 288 -18.48 9.61 5.60
N LYS A 289 -18.60 8.30 5.48
CA LYS A 289 -18.39 7.38 6.61
C LYS A 289 -16.95 7.37 7.12
N VAL A 290 -15.96 7.57 6.23
CA VAL A 290 -14.56 7.71 6.62
C VAL A 290 -14.40 8.85 7.61
N LEU A 291 -15.13 9.94 7.41
CA LEU A 291 -14.99 11.20 8.14
C LEU A 291 -15.89 11.28 9.39
N GLU A 292 -16.99 10.53 9.43
CA GLU A 292 -18.01 10.62 10.51
C GLU A 292 -17.54 10.16 11.89
N GLY A 293 -16.44 9.47 12.05
CA GLY A 293 -16.14 8.76 13.29
C GLY A 293 -14.88 9.15 14.04
N GLY A 294 -14.06 10.04 13.58
CA GLY A 294 -12.87 10.55 14.31
C GLY A 294 -11.74 9.55 14.54
N ASP A 295 -11.90 8.27 14.21
CA ASP A 295 -10.84 7.27 14.22
C ASP A 295 -10.83 6.50 12.90
N PHE A 296 -9.99 6.97 11.99
CA PHE A 296 -9.83 6.41 10.66
C PHE A 296 -9.52 4.90 10.68
N SER A 297 -8.65 4.45 11.59
CA SER A 297 -8.26 3.05 11.66
C SER A 297 -9.38 2.12 12.14
N THR A 298 -10.26 2.61 13.00
CA THR A 298 -11.43 1.86 13.48
C THR A 298 -12.54 1.85 12.45
N ASN A 299 -12.80 2.98 11.81
CA ASN A 299 -13.82 3.10 10.77
C ASN A 299 -13.42 2.37 9.50
N ALA A 300 -12.15 2.41 9.11
CA ALA A 300 -11.62 1.74 7.94
C ALA A 300 -11.89 0.22 7.96
N LYS A 301 -11.91 -0.42 9.12
CA LYS A 301 -12.25 -1.86 9.24
C LYS A 301 -13.70 -2.18 8.89
N SER A 302 -14.57 -1.20 8.88
CA SER A 302 -16.00 -1.31 8.54
C SER A 302 -16.36 -0.63 7.23
N MET A 303 -15.39 -0.03 6.53
CA MET A 303 -15.64 0.68 5.30
C MET A 303 -15.75 -0.24 4.10
N PRO A 304 -16.67 0.05 3.18
CA PRO A 304 -16.81 -0.70 1.94
C PRO A 304 -15.74 -0.24 0.93
N GLY A 305 -14.56 -0.86 1.00
CA GLY A 305 -13.59 -0.82 -0.07
C GLY A 305 -14.00 -1.79 -1.19
N ARG A 306 -13.49 -1.58 -2.38
CA ARG A 306 -13.78 -2.41 -3.54
C ARG A 306 -12.61 -2.43 -4.53
N VAL A 307 -12.64 -3.39 -5.43
CA VAL A 307 -11.80 -3.39 -6.61
C VAL A 307 -12.70 -3.24 -7.84
N LEU A 308 -12.37 -2.28 -8.67
CA LEU A 308 -13.00 -2.05 -9.97
C LEU A 308 -12.14 -2.69 -11.08
N LYS A 309 -12.75 -2.98 -12.22
CA LYS A 309 -12.08 -3.28 -13.49
C LYS A 309 -12.50 -2.28 -14.57
N TRP A 310 -11.53 -1.80 -15.34
CA TRP A 310 -11.69 -0.96 -16.51
C TRP A 310 -11.35 -1.76 -17.75
N ASN A 311 -12.29 -1.84 -18.71
CA ASN A 311 -12.15 -2.64 -19.93
C ASN A 311 -11.83 -1.82 -21.19
N GLY A 312 -11.46 -0.55 -21.03
CA GLY A 312 -11.23 0.38 -22.13
C GLY A 312 -12.40 1.32 -22.42
N SER A 313 -13.59 1.10 -21.81
CA SER A 313 -14.79 1.93 -22.03
C SER A 313 -15.55 2.26 -20.75
N GLU A 314 -15.62 1.34 -19.82
CA GLU A 314 -16.40 1.48 -18.58
C GLU A 314 -15.72 0.80 -17.40
N THR A 315 -15.98 1.31 -16.20
CA THR A 315 -15.61 0.68 -14.94
C THR A 315 -16.77 -0.15 -14.40
N THR A 316 -16.46 -1.38 -13.96
CA THR A 316 -17.41 -2.25 -13.28
C THR A 316 -16.79 -2.79 -12.00
N VAL A 317 -17.63 -3.17 -11.02
CA VAL A 317 -17.12 -3.77 -9.78
C VAL A 317 -16.63 -5.18 -10.08
N PHE A 318 -15.35 -5.45 -9.74
CA PHE A 318 -14.74 -6.77 -9.81
C PHE A 318 -14.86 -7.52 -8.49
N ALA A 319 -14.53 -6.85 -7.38
CA ALA A 319 -14.69 -7.38 -6.02
C ALA A 319 -15.25 -6.31 -5.10
N ASP A 320 -16.28 -6.66 -4.35
CA ASP A 320 -16.94 -5.78 -3.36
C ASP A 320 -16.60 -6.24 -1.94
N ASN A 321 -16.86 -5.36 -0.96
CA ASN A 321 -16.62 -5.64 0.46
C ASN A 321 -15.16 -6.02 0.80
N VAL A 322 -14.21 -5.46 0.08
CA VAL A 322 -12.78 -5.59 0.34
C VAL A 322 -12.37 -4.56 1.39
N VAL A 323 -11.81 -4.99 2.51
CA VAL A 323 -11.53 -4.08 3.63
C VAL A 323 -10.24 -3.31 3.39
N SER A 324 -10.37 -2.02 3.09
CA SER A 324 -9.20 -1.11 2.93
C SER A 324 -8.13 -1.69 2.01
N PRO A 325 -8.45 -1.96 0.72
CA PRO A 325 -7.45 -2.48 -0.21
C PRO A 325 -6.33 -1.45 -0.41
N THR A 326 -5.07 -1.88 -0.38
CA THR A 326 -3.89 -1.00 -0.50
C THR A 326 -2.85 -1.49 -1.48
N SER A 327 -2.93 -2.74 -1.94
CA SER A 327 -2.08 -3.23 -3.02
C SER A 327 -2.78 -4.33 -3.82
N LEU A 328 -2.53 -4.33 -5.12
CA LEU A 328 -3.01 -5.28 -6.10
C LEU A 328 -1.84 -5.91 -6.85
N LEU A 329 -1.88 -7.22 -7.08
CA LEU A 329 -0.88 -7.91 -7.88
C LEU A 329 -1.55 -9.01 -8.70
N THR A 330 -1.30 -9.05 -10.01
CA THR A 330 -1.90 -10.04 -10.91
C THR A 330 -0.92 -11.14 -11.30
N THR A 331 -1.49 -12.32 -11.54
CA THR A 331 -0.90 -13.37 -12.36
C THR A 331 -1.77 -13.58 -13.60
N ASP A 332 -1.51 -14.62 -14.39
CA ASP A 332 -2.34 -14.96 -15.56
C ASP A 332 -3.79 -15.28 -15.20
N SER A 333 -4.08 -15.69 -13.98
CA SER A 333 -5.40 -16.18 -13.58
C SER A 333 -5.92 -15.63 -12.25
N VAL A 334 -5.10 -14.91 -11.47
CA VAL A 334 -5.45 -14.50 -10.11
C VAL A 334 -5.06 -13.05 -9.86
N LEU A 335 -5.94 -12.30 -9.19
CA LEU A 335 -5.66 -11.02 -8.56
C LEU A 335 -5.45 -11.25 -7.05
N TYR A 336 -4.28 -10.84 -6.54
CA TYR A 336 -3.99 -10.74 -5.11
C TYR A 336 -4.35 -9.34 -4.62
N ILE A 337 -4.94 -9.26 -3.42
CA ILE A 337 -5.42 -8.01 -2.83
C ILE A 337 -4.93 -7.94 -1.39
N THR A 338 -4.22 -6.90 -1.07
CA THR A 338 -3.87 -6.58 0.33
C THR A 338 -5.03 -5.85 0.98
N GLU A 339 -5.51 -6.34 2.11
CA GLU A 339 -6.54 -5.73 2.95
C GLU A 339 -5.89 -5.23 4.24
N GLU A 340 -5.42 -3.97 4.23
CA GLU A 340 -4.51 -3.42 5.25
C GLU A 340 -5.07 -3.52 6.67
N PHE A 341 -6.27 -2.99 6.92
CA PHE A 341 -6.86 -2.98 8.27
C PHE A 341 -7.53 -4.29 8.65
N ALA A 342 -7.79 -5.18 7.69
CA ALA A 342 -8.17 -6.55 7.98
C ALA A 342 -6.95 -7.42 8.34
N GLY A 343 -5.73 -6.95 8.04
CA GLY A 343 -4.50 -7.66 8.32
C GLY A 343 -4.34 -8.96 7.54
N ARG A 344 -4.70 -8.93 6.25
CA ARG A 344 -4.67 -10.13 5.41
C ARG A 344 -4.35 -9.81 3.94
N VAL A 345 -3.96 -10.84 3.21
CA VAL A 345 -3.90 -10.86 1.76
C VAL A 345 -4.90 -11.90 1.27
N THR A 346 -5.75 -11.51 0.33
CA THR A 346 -6.73 -12.38 -0.31
C THR A 346 -6.43 -12.53 -1.79
N LYS A 347 -7.03 -13.53 -2.44
CA LYS A 347 -6.94 -13.74 -3.89
C LYS A 347 -8.32 -13.91 -4.51
N ARG A 348 -8.45 -13.52 -5.78
CA ARG A 348 -9.66 -13.66 -6.60
C ARG A 348 -9.29 -14.14 -7.99
N PRO A 349 -10.04 -15.07 -8.60
CA PRO A 349 -9.84 -15.45 -9.98
C PRO A 349 -10.16 -14.27 -10.90
N ILE A 350 -9.32 -14.03 -11.92
CA ILE A 350 -9.52 -12.99 -12.93
C ILE A 350 -10.05 -13.55 -14.26
N THR A 351 -10.19 -14.86 -14.37
CA THR A 351 -10.81 -15.49 -15.52
C THR A 351 -12.32 -15.31 -15.44
N ASP A 352 -12.92 -14.73 -16.49
CA ASP A 352 -14.36 -14.72 -16.64
C ASP A 352 -14.86 -16.17 -16.64
N GLY A 353 -15.73 -16.52 -15.69
CA GLY A 353 -16.31 -17.86 -15.54
C GLY A 353 -17.23 -18.29 -16.68
N ASN A 354 -16.85 -17.97 -17.93
CA ASN A 354 -17.53 -18.39 -19.16
C ASN A 354 -16.51 -19.07 -20.10
N ARG A 355 -16.30 -20.33 -19.87
CA ARG A 355 -15.93 -21.28 -20.94
C ARG A 355 -16.99 -22.34 -21.07
#